data_effda2a37ef6938678e2c5e1cf995569
#
_entry.id   effda2a37ef6938678e2c5e1cf995569
#
_cell.length_a   1.000
_cell.length_b   1.000
_cell.length_c   1.000
_cell.angle_alpha   90.00
_cell.angle_beta   90.00
_cell.angle_gamma   90.00
#
_symmetry.space_group_name_H-M   'P 1'
#
loop_
_entity.id
_entity.type
_entity.pdbx_description
1 polymer ?
#
loop_
_entity_poly.entity_id
_entity_poly.type
_entity_poly.pdbx_seq_one_letter_code
_entity_poly.pdbx_strand_id
1 'polypeptide(L)'
;GLNVASLNYVALAGIVMGAIFTWRCFAVRKWTYQRMLVIGFSLLAIYLAYFYLRIDYNIPKVSLMLPIFVRSVAQVLISTVLLTSITRLPFPFHFTQGVCMHNLFSSVLAANIGTAIVGRWLNVVMKRNAMLLGDRMDNITLSTTHTPFGELYGMVQMQSLLESMKEIYGWLLFVAIVCLIGLMLRYSGIRPMRVIEPTYRAIHKFIRHDIRLRLQLRRLKTIG
;
A
#
# COMPACT_ATOMS: atom_id res chain seq x y z
N GLY A 1 15.05 -26.63 2.68
CA GLY A 1 14.93 -25.21 2.36
C GLY A 1 13.65 -24.93 1.58
N LEU A 2 13.00 -23.78 1.85
CA LEU A 2 11.94 -23.26 0.99
C LEU A 2 12.57 -23.02 -0.38
N ASN A 3 12.11 -23.74 -1.40
CA ASN A 3 12.45 -23.36 -2.75
C ASN A 3 11.73 -22.06 -3.03
N VAL A 4 12.46 -20.93 -3.03
CA VAL A 4 11.91 -19.59 -3.37
C VAL A 4 11.18 -19.64 -4.71
N ALA A 5 11.61 -20.56 -5.59
CA ALA A 5 10.96 -20.87 -6.86
C ALA A 5 9.49 -21.29 -6.69
N SER A 6 9.13 -22.09 -5.68
CA SER A 6 7.72 -22.52 -5.48
C SER A 6 6.79 -21.37 -5.13
N LEU A 7 7.26 -20.39 -4.36
CA LEU A 7 6.48 -19.19 -4.02
C LEU A 7 6.30 -18.27 -5.23
N ASN A 8 7.31 -18.20 -6.10
CA ASN A 8 7.22 -17.45 -7.36
C ASN A 8 6.20 -18.06 -8.32
N TYR A 9 6.12 -19.41 -8.41
CA TYR A 9 5.08 -20.08 -9.21
C TYR A 9 3.67 -19.78 -8.69
N VAL A 10 3.48 -19.77 -7.37
CA VAL A 10 2.19 -19.42 -6.76
C VAL A 10 1.84 -17.96 -7.05
N ALA A 11 2.81 -17.05 -6.95
CA ALA A 11 2.61 -15.64 -7.29
C ALA A 11 2.23 -15.47 -8.77
N LEU A 12 2.92 -16.20 -9.68
CA LEU A 12 2.62 -16.18 -11.11
C LEU A 12 1.23 -16.74 -11.40
N ALA A 13 0.84 -17.85 -10.78
CA ALA A 13 -0.53 -18.37 -10.87
C ALA A 13 -1.57 -17.34 -10.41
N GLY A 14 -1.31 -16.63 -9.31
CA GLY A 14 -2.15 -15.54 -8.83
C GLY A 14 -2.28 -14.38 -9.83
N ILE A 15 -1.18 -14.01 -10.50
CA ILE A 15 -1.19 -12.99 -11.56
C ILE A 15 -2.06 -13.42 -12.73
N VAL A 16 -1.90 -14.65 -13.22
CA VAL A 16 -2.68 -15.19 -14.34
C VAL A 16 -4.17 -15.24 -14.00
N MET A 17 -4.51 -15.78 -12.83
CA MET A 17 -5.90 -15.84 -12.37
C MET A 17 -6.48 -14.44 -12.15
N GLY A 18 -5.71 -13.51 -11.62
CA GLY A 18 -6.10 -12.10 -11.47
C GLY A 18 -6.37 -11.44 -12.81
N ALA A 19 -5.54 -11.70 -13.83
CA ALA A 19 -5.74 -11.19 -15.19
C ALA A 19 -7.01 -11.75 -15.84
N ILE A 20 -7.24 -13.06 -15.75
CA ILE A 20 -8.45 -13.73 -16.26
C ILE A 20 -9.70 -13.16 -15.56
N PHE A 21 -9.66 -13.03 -14.25
CA PHE A 21 -10.77 -12.49 -13.47
C PHE A 21 -11.06 -11.04 -13.87
N THR A 22 -10.04 -10.22 -14.00
CA THR A 22 -10.14 -8.82 -14.42
C THR A 22 -10.74 -8.72 -15.82
N TRP A 23 -10.25 -9.49 -16.75
CA TRP A 23 -10.78 -9.54 -18.13
C TRP A 23 -12.26 -9.93 -18.14
N ARG A 24 -12.63 -10.98 -17.39
CA ARG A 24 -14.03 -11.43 -17.30
C ARG A 24 -14.94 -10.37 -16.67
N CYS A 25 -14.46 -9.66 -15.64
CA CYS A 25 -15.23 -8.60 -15.01
C CYS A 25 -15.43 -7.38 -15.93
N PHE A 26 -14.43 -6.99 -16.70
CA PHE A 26 -14.54 -5.87 -17.63
C PHE A 26 -15.30 -6.24 -18.91
N ALA A 27 -14.93 -7.35 -19.56
CA ALA A 27 -15.49 -7.71 -20.87
C ALA A 27 -16.90 -8.29 -20.77
N VAL A 28 -17.16 -9.17 -19.79
CA VAL A 28 -18.43 -9.90 -19.70
C VAL A 28 -19.43 -9.20 -18.79
N ARG A 29 -18.99 -8.83 -17.57
CA ARG A 29 -19.87 -8.26 -16.54
C ARG A 29 -20.00 -6.75 -16.57
N LYS A 30 -19.16 -6.04 -17.31
CA LYS A 30 -19.11 -4.57 -17.38
C LYS A 30 -19.10 -3.89 -16.02
N TRP A 31 -18.34 -4.43 -15.09
CA TRP A 31 -18.27 -3.89 -13.73
C TRP A 31 -17.65 -2.49 -13.74
N THR A 32 -18.12 -1.66 -12.81
CA THR A 32 -17.60 -0.32 -12.61
C THR A 32 -16.18 -0.40 -12.01
N TYR A 33 -15.28 0.48 -12.43
CA TYR A 33 -13.90 0.57 -11.91
C TYR A 33 -13.86 0.66 -10.39
N GLN A 34 -14.80 1.37 -9.80
CA GLN A 34 -14.90 1.51 -8.34
C GLN A 34 -15.15 0.17 -7.64
N ARG A 35 -16.03 -0.68 -8.17
CA ARG A 35 -16.27 -2.03 -7.63
C ARG A 35 -15.02 -2.89 -7.66
N MET A 36 -14.28 -2.83 -8.77
CA MET A 36 -13.04 -3.59 -8.90
C MET A 36 -11.96 -3.10 -7.94
N LEU A 37 -11.87 -1.78 -7.73
CA LEU A 37 -10.97 -1.19 -6.74
C LEU A 37 -11.32 -1.64 -5.31
N VAL A 38 -12.58 -1.61 -4.94
CA VAL A 38 -13.05 -2.09 -3.63
C VAL A 38 -12.68 -3.56 -3.42
N ILE A 39 -12.90 -4.42 -4.42
CA ILE A 39 -12.53 -5.84 -4.34
C ILE A 39 -11.01 -6.00 -4.23
N GLY A 40 -10.22 -5.28 -5.02
CA GLY A 40 -8.77 -5.32 -4.97
C GLY A 40 -8.24 -4.91 -3.59
N PHE A 41 -8.73 -3.81 -3.03
CA PHE A 41 -8.35 -3.37 -1.68
C PHE A 41 -8.86 -4.30 -0.57
N SER A 42 -10.05 -4.92 -0.74
CA SER A 42 -10.55 -5.93 0.21
C SER A 42 -9.65 -7.16 0.24
N LEU A 43 -9.22 -7.66 -0.91
CA LEU A 43 -8.27 -8.79 -0.99
C LEU A 43 -6.91 -8.42 -0.38
N LEU A 44 -6.44 -7.19 -0.60
CA LEU A 44 -5.20 -6.70 0.02
C LEU A 44 -5.35 -6.63 1.55
N ALA A 45 -6.47 -6.15 2.06
CA ALA A 45 -6.75 -6.11 3.50
C ALA A 45 -6.81 -7.52 4.11
N ILE A 46 -7.43 -8.49 3.43
CA ILE A 46 -7.45 -9.90 3.85
C ILE A 46 -6.03 -10.46 3.91
N TYR A 47 -5.20 -10.18 2.91
CA TYR A 47 -3.79 -10.58 2.91
C TYR A 47 -3.02 -10.01 4.11
N LEU A 48 -3.16 -8.71 4.38
CA LEU A 48 -2.50 -8.05 5.51
C LEU A 48 -3.00 -8.56 6.85
N ALA A 49 -4.32 -8.78 6.99
CA ALA A 49 -4.93 -9.35 8.19
C ALA A 49 -4.43 -10.78 8.46
N TYR A 50 -4.28 -11.58 7.40
CA TYR A 50 -3.75 -12.93 7.54
C TYR A 50 -2.32 -12.92 8.12
N PHE A 51 -1.44 -12.07 7.60
CA PHE A 51 -0.09 -11.96 8.12
C PHE A 51 -0.06 -11.39 9.54
N TYR A 52 -0.86 -10.37 9.82
CA TYR A 52 -0.98 -9.80 11.16
C TYR A 52 -1.36 -10.85 12.22
N LEU A 53 -2.31 -11.74 11.88
CA LEU A 53 -2.83 -12.76 12.81
C LEU A 53 -1.96 -14.02 12.89
N ARG A 54 -1.29 -14.39 11.80
CA ARG A 54 -0.64 -15.70 11.64
C ARG A 54 0.87 -15.65 11.57
N ILE A 55 1.49 -14.48 11.63
CA ILE A 55 2.96 -14.38 11.68
C ILE A 55 3.44 -14.95 13.01
N ASP A 56 4.07 -16.12 12.93
CA ASP A 56 4.64 -16.84 14.05
C ASP A 56 5.88 -17.61 13.58
N TYR A 57 6.75 -18.03 14.53
CA TYR A 57 7.99 -18.74 14.25
C TYR A 57 7.77 -20.05 13.45
N ASN A 58 6.66 -20.74 13.71
CA ASN A 58 6.38 -22.07 13.16
C ASN A 58 5.33 -22.09 12.04
N ILE A 59 5.27 -21.06 11.19
CA ILE A 59 4.29 -21.06 10.09
C ILE A 59 4.60 -22.17 9.09
N PRO A 60 3.66 -23.11 8.85
CA PRO A 60 3.85 -24.14 7.84
C PRO A 60 3.92 -23.49 6.45
N LYS A 61 4.85 -23.97 5.63
CA LYS A 61 5.15 -23.43 4.29
C LYS A 61 3.94 -23.35 3.37
N VAL A 62 3.05 -24.33 3.46
CA VAL A 62 1.81 -24.41 2.69
C VAL A 62 0.87 -23.25 3.03
N SER A 63 0.89 -22.80 4.28
CA SER A 63 0.07 -21.67 4.75
C SER A 63 0.45 -20.33 4.13
N LEU A 64 1.68 -20.18 3.62
CA LEU A 64 2.14 -18.96 2.94
C LEU A 64 1.70 -18.87 1.48
N MET A 65 1.35 -20.01 0.86
CA MET A 65 0.97 -20.03 -0.56
C MET A 65 -0.33 -19.26 -0.82
N LEU A 66 -1.32 -19.45 0.04
CA LEU A 66 -2.63 -18.81 -0.09
C LEU A 66 -2.56 -17.27 0.01
N PRO A 67 -1.90 -16.67 1.01
CA PRO A 67 -1.81 -15.21 1.08
C PRO A 67 -1.00 -14.61 -0.07
N ILE A 68 0.06 -15.27 -0.54
CA ILE A 68 0.85 -14.80 -1.69
C ILE A 68 -0.02 -14.79 -2.96
N PHE A 69 -0.82 -15.83 -3.16
CA PHE A 69 -1.79 -15.90 -4.26
C PHE A 69 -2.80 -14.74 -4.19
N VAL A 70 -3.44 -14.53 -3.03
CA VAL A 70 -4.42 -13.45 -2.81
C VAL A 70 -3.79 -12.06 -3.06
N ARG A 71 -2.58 -11.84 -2.56
CA ARG A 71 -1.83 -10.61 -2.82
C ARG A 71 -1.62 -10.36 -4.31
N SER A 72 -1.20 -11.40 -5.05
CA SER A 72 -0.93 -11.28 -6.48
C SER A 72 -2.19 -10.94 -7.27
N VAL A 73 -3.31 -11.58 -6.95
CA VAL A 73 -4.64 -11.26 -7.53
C VAL A 73 -5.03 -9.81 -7.22
N ALA A 74 -4.90 -9.37 -5.97
CA ALA A 74 -5.23 -8.01 -5.54
C ALA A 74 -4.38 -6.97 -6.29
N GLN A 75 -3.08 -7.22 -6.42
CA GLN A 75 -2.16 -6.33 -7.12
C GLN A 75 -2.52 -6.17 -8.59
N VAL A 76 -2.87 -7.25 -9.29
CA VAL A 76 -3.30 -7.19 -10.70
C VAL A 76 -4.59 -6.40 -10.84
N LEU A 77 -5.58 -6.62 -9.97
CA LEU A 77 -6.83 -5.88 -9.98
C LEU A 77 -6.61 -4.37 -9.82
N ILE A 78 -5.85 -3.97 -8.82
CA ILE A 78 -5.58 -2.56 -8.53
C ILE A 78 -4.80 -1.93 -9.69
N SER A 79 -3.73 -2.58 -10.15
CA SER A 79 -2.88 -2.06 -11.24
C SER A 79 -3.67 -1.89 -12.55
N THR A 80 -4.51 -2.86 -12.90
CA THR A 80 -5.32 -2.79 -14.12
C THR A 80 -6.35 -1.67 -14.05
N VAL A 81 -6.98 -1.45 -12.89
CA VAL A 81 -7.93 -0.34 -12.72
C VAL A 81 -7.23 1.01 -12.82
N LEU A 82 -6.06 1.16 -12.19
CA LEU A 82 -5.27 2.38 -12.28
C LEU A 82 -4.85 2.67 -13.73
N LEU A 83 -4.31 1.67 -14.43
CA LEU A 83 -3.89 1.81 -15.82
C LEU A 83 -5.05 2.18 -16.73
N THR A 84 -6.20 1.50 -16.58
CA THR A 84 -7.42 1.81 -17.36
C THR A 84 -8.00 3.17 -17.01
N SER A 85 -7.80 3.69 -15.84
CA SER A 85 -8.19 5.07 -15.49
C SER A 85 -7.34 6.10 -16.23
N ILE A 86 -6.07 5.81 -16.45
CA ILE A 86 -5.13 6.66 -17.20
C ILE A 86 -5.49 6.68 -18.69
N THR A 87 -5.92 5.54 -19.26
CA THR A 87 -6.32 5.48 -20.68
C THR A 87 -7.56 6.31 -21.01
N ARG A 88 -8.31 6.78 -20.02
CA ARG A 88 -9.45 7.68 -20.19
C ARG A 88 -9.08 9.16 -20.26
N LEU A 89 -7.83 9.50 -20.03
CA LEU A 89 -7.37 10.87 -20.16
C LEU A 89 -7.37 11.27 -21.65
N PRO A 90 -7.71 12.53 -21.98
CA PRO A 90 -7.75 12.99 -23.36
C PRO A 90 -6.37 12.86 -24.02
N PHE A 91 -6.38 12.23 -25.18
CA PHE A 91 -5.21 11.96 -26.00
C PHE A 91 -4.81 13.22 -26.82
N PRO A 92 -3.50 13.44 -27.13
CA PRO A 92 -2.35 12.58 -26.80
C PRO A 92 -1.56 12.99 -25.56
N PHE A 93 -1.59 14.27 -25.16
CA PHE A 93 -0.67 14.82 -24.13
C PHE A 93 -0.92 14.28 -22.73
N HIS A 94 -2.15 14.33 -22.26
CA HIS A 94 -2.48 13.93 -20.91
C HIS A 94 -2.34 12.42 -20.67
N PHE A 95 -2.54 11.61 -21.71
CA PHE A 95 -2.31 10.18 -21.65
C PHE A 95 -0.84 9.86 -21.40
N THR A 96 0.06 10.43 -22.21
CA THR A 96 1.50 10.22 -22.07
C THR A 96 2.01 10.68 -20.71
N GLN A 97 1.60 11.87 -20.26
CA GLN A 97 1.93 12.37 -18.93
C GLN A 97 1.42 11.46 -17.83
N GLY A 98 0.17 10.96 -17.94
CA GLY A 98 -0.42 10.03 -16.98
C GLY A 98 0.35 8.72 -16.87
N VAL A 99 0.76 8.14 -18.00
CA VAL A 99 1.58 6.91 -18.03
C VAL A 99 2.97 7.15 -17.43
N CYS A 100 3.64 8.25 -17.81
CA CYS A 100 4.94 8.61 -17.26
C CYS A 100 4.88 8.82 -15.74
N MET A 101 3.88 9.57 -15.26
CA MET A 101 3.67 9.80 -13.83
C MET A 101 3.36 8.49 -13.10
N HIS A 102 2.50 7.63 -13.65
CA HIS A 102 2.20 6.34 -13.04
C HIS A 102 3.47 5.47 -12.91
N ASN A 103 4.27 5.39 -13.95
CA ASN A 103 5.53 4.63 -13.92
C ASN A 103 6.53 5.24 -12.93
N LEU A 104 6.67 6.55 -12.89
CA LEU A 104 7.55 7.24 -11.94
C LEU A 104 7.12 6.98 -10.49
N PHE A 105 5.83 7.11 -10.20
CA PHE A 105 5.31 6.85 -8.85
C PHE A 105 5.40 5.38 -8.45
N SER A 106 5.08 4.45 -9.34
CA SER A 106 5.04 3.02 -9.01
C SER A 106 6.42 2.37 -8.98
N SER A 107 7.28 2.64 -9.94
CA SER A 107 8.57 1.95 -10.07
C SER A 107 9.71 2.66 -9.33
N VAL A 108 9.69 4.01 -9.28
CA VAL A 108 10.80 4.76 -8.68
C VAL A 108 10.45 5.23 -7.27
N LEU A 109 9.37 5.99 -7.12
CA LEU A 109 9.04 6.59 -5.81
C LEU A 109 8.53 5.55 -4.82
N ALA A 110 7.54 4.73 -5.21
CA ALA A 110 6.97 3.74 -4.30
C ALA A 110 7.98 2.65 -3.93
N ALA A 111 8.80 2.18 -4.88
CA ALA A 111 9.81 1.17 -4.60
C ALA A 111 10.93 1.71 -3.71
N ASN A 112 11.52 2.87 -4.01
CA ASN A 112 12.67 3.39 -3.26
C ASN A 112 12.26 4.03 -1.93
N ILE A 113 11.26 4.92 -1.94
CA ILE A 113 10.79 5.59 -0.73
C ILE A 113 10.08 4.59 0.19
N GLY A 114 9.25 3.71 -0.37
CA GLY A 114 8.55 2.69 0.41
C GLY A 114 9.51 1.75 1.14
N THR A 115 10.51 1.22 0.45
CA THR A 115 11.52 0.35 1.06
C THR A 115 12.37 1.08 2.10
N ALA A 116 12.76 2.35 1.85
CA ALA A 116 13.53 3.14 2.79
C ALA A 116 12.73 3.46 4.06
N ILE A 117 11.48 3.88 3.93
CA ILE A 117 10.60 4.18 5.07
C ILE A 117 10.34 2.91 5.89
N VAL A 118 9.91 1.83 5.23
CA VAL A 118 9.60 0.56 5.91
C VAL A 118 10.86 -0.04 6.55
N GLY A 119 12.00 0.00 5.86
CA GLY A 119 13.27 -0.50 6.40
C GLY A 119 13.74 0.29 7.62
N ARG A 120 13.64 1.63 7.59
CA ARG A 120 13.96 2.47 8.74
C ARG A 120 13.00 2.21 9.92
N TRP A 121 11.72 2.12 9.64
CA TRP A 121 10.71 1.82 10.65
C TRP A 121 10.94 0.45 11.28
N LEU A 122 11.15 -0.58 10.46
CA LEU A 122 11.47 -1.92 10.93
C LEU A 122 12.67 -1.92 11.88
N ASN A 123 13.76 -1.22 11.51
CA ASN A 123 14.96 -1.13 12.35
C ASN A 123 14.68 -0.45 13.70
N VAL A 124 13.88 0.62 13.72
CA VAL A 124 13.53 1.34 14.96
C VAL A 124 12.66 0.45 15.85
N VAL A 125 11.63 -0.18 15.31
CA VAL A 125 10.70 -1.03 16.05
C VAL A 125 11.42 -2.30 16.55
N MET A 126 12.28 -2.89 15.71
CA MET A 126 13.07 -4.07 16.10
C MET A 126 14.02 -3.78 17.28
N LYS A 127 14.71 -2.62 17.26
CA LYS A 127 15.55 -2.21 18.39
C LYS A 127 14.73 -2.02 19.66
N ARG A 128 13.59 -1.36 19.59
CA ARG A 128 12.69 -1.17 20.73
C ARG A 128 12.20 -2.51 21.29
N ASN A 129 11.75 -3.41 20.43
CA ASN A 129 11.25 -4.72 20.84
C ASN A 129 12.37 -5.60 21.40
N ALA A 130 13.59 -5.52 20.85
CA ALA A 130 14.76 -6.22 21.39
C ALA A 130 15.13 -5.73 22.80
N MET A 131 15.08 -4.42 23.06
CA MET A 131 15.30 -3.87 24.41
C MET A 131 14.24 -4.36 25.40
N LEU A 132 12.94 -4.31 25.02
CA LEU A 132 11.85 -4.78 25.88
C LEU A 132 11.92 -6.28 26.18
N LEU A 133 12.38 -7.09 25.20
CA LEU A 133 12.59 -8.52 25.41
C LEU A 133 13.82 -8.78 26.28
N GLY A 134 14.90 -8.02 26.09
CA GLY A 134 16.11 -8.08 26.93
C GLY A 134 15.79 -7.81 28.40
N ASP A 135 15.09 -6.71 28.69
CA ASP A 135 14.68 -6.34 30.04
C ASP A 135 13.81 -7.41 30.73
N ARG A 136 13.00 -8.14 29.98
CA ARG A 136 12.20 -9.25 30.51
C ARG A 136 13.02 -10.51 30.76
N MET A 137 14.08 -10.73 29.99
CA MET A 137 14.93 -11.93 30.14
C MET A 137 15.90 -11.82 31.32
N ASP A 138 16.42 -10.65 31.63
CA ASP A 138 17.37 -10.43 32.72
C ASP A 138 16.81 -10.86 34.09
N ASN A 139 15.49 -10.80 34.26
CA ASN A 139 14.85 -11.10 35.55
C ASN A 139 14.47 -12.57 35.76
N ILE A 140 14.39 -13.41 34.74
CA ILE A 140 13.80 -14.76 34.88
C ILE A 140 14.70 -15.88 34.33
N THR A 141 15.56 -15.61 33.35
CA THR A 141 16.10 -16.69 32.51
C THR A 141 17.58 -17.01 32.74
N LEU A 142 18.36 -16.10 33.30
CA LEU A 142 19.79 -16.30 33.55
C LEU A 142 20.09 -17.37 34.58
N SER A 143 19.15 -17.65 35.48
CA SER A 143 19.32 -18.64 36.55
C SER A 143 18.88 -20.06 36.18
N THR A 144 18.13 -20.26 35.08
CA THR A 144 17.48 -21.54 34.78
C THR A 144 17.86 -22.17 33.43
N THR A 145 18.54 -21.49 32.53
CA THR A 145 18.88 -22.05 31.21
C THR A 145 20.38 -22.22 31.02
N HIS A 146 20.82 -23.49 30.84
CA HIS A 146 22.17 -23.85 30.41
C HIS A 146 22.44 -23.55 28.91
N THR A 147 21.61 -22.70 28.26
CA THR A 147 21.77 -22.34 26.87
C THR A 147 22.90 -21.32 26.70
N PRO A 148 23.80 -21.51 25.72
CA PRO A 148 24.87 -20.56 25.45
C PRO A 148 24.29 -19.20 25.06
N PHE A 149 24.87 -18.14 25.61
CA PHE A 149 24.41 -16.75 25.46
C PHE A 149 24.17 -16.32 23.99
N GLY A 150 24.97 -16.88 23.05
CA GLY A 150 24.82 -16.61 21.62
C GLY A 150 23.52 -17.15 21.01
N GLU A 151 23.06 -18.31 21.45
CA GLU A 151 21.77 -18.87 20.97
C GLU A 151 20.60 -18.08 21.55
N LEU A 152 20.69 -17.67 22.81
CA LEU A 152 19.69 -16.85 23.47
C LEU A 152 19.52 -15.51 22.75
N TYR A 153 20.63 -14.85 22.44
CA TYR A 153 20.64 -13.60 21.69
C TYR A 153 20.01 -13.77 20.29
N GLY A 154 20.33 -14.85 19.59
CA GLY A 154 19.74 -15.18 18.31
C GLY A 154 18.21 -15.36 18.36
N MET A 155 17.71 -16.03 19.42
CA MET A 155 16.27 -16.20 19.65
C MET A 155 15.57 -14.86 19.91
N VAL A 156 16.15 -14.01 20.76
CA VAL A 156 15.62 -12.66 21.05
C VAL A 156 15.57 -11.81 19.78
N GLN A 157 16.62 -11.84 18.98
CA GLN A 157 16.67 -11.09 17.72
C GLN A 157 15.61 -11.57 16.73
N MET A 158 15.43 -12.88 16.61
CA MET A 158 14.41 -13.45 15.72
C MET A 158 12.98 -13.10 16.20
N GLN A 159 12.74 -13.21 17.51
CA GLN A 159 11.45 -12.89 18.09
C GLN A 159 11.13 -11.40 18.00
N SER A 160 12.11 -10.52 18.22
CA SER A 160 11.95 -9.07 18.04
C SER A 160 11.65 -8.69 16.59
N LEU A 161 12.25 -9.39 15.62
CA LEU A 161 11.98 -9.21 14.21
C LEU A 161 10.55 -9.60 13.87
N LEU A 162 10.07 -10.75 14.32
CA LEU A 162 8.70 -11.23 14.09
C LEU A 162 7.66 -10.29 14.68
N GLU A 163 7.86 -9.83 15.91
CA GLU A 163 6.97 -8.87 16.58
C GLU A 163 6.94 -7.53 15.83
N SER A 164 8.10 -7.07 15.37
CA SER A 164 8.22 -5.83 14.59
C SER A 164 7.53 -5.93 13.23
N MET A 165 7.66 -7.06 12.55
CA MET A 165 6.92 -7.33 11.32
C MET A 165 5.40 -7.32 11.56
N LYS A 166 4.96 -7.96 12.64
CA LYS A 166 3.54 -7.99 13.02
C LYS A 166 2.98 -6.58 13.25
N GLU A 167 3.72 -5.74 13.96
CA GLU A 167 3.34 -4.34 14.17
C GLU A 167 3.21 -3.57 12.86
N ILE A 168 4.17 -3.73 11.94
CA ILE A 168 4.14 -3.09 10.62
C ILE A 168 2.94 -3.56 9.79
N TYR A 169 2.66 -4.87 9.78
CA TYR A 169 1.48 -5.40 9.09
C TYR A 169 0.17 -4.87 9.70
N GLY A 170 0.12 -4.68 11.02
CA GLY A 170 -1.02 -4.06 11.70
C GLY A 170 -1.28 -2.63 11.24
N TRP A 171 -0.23 -1.81 11.15
CA TRP A 171 -0.34 -0.44 10.63
C TRP A 171 -0.73 -0.39 9.16
N LEU A 172 -0.15 -1.25 8.33
CA LEU A 172 -0.52 -1.35 6.91
C LEU A 172 -1.99 -1.80 6.75
N LEU A 173 -2.45 -2.72 7.58
CA LEU A 173 -3.85 -3.14 7.61
C LEU A 173 -4.77 -1.98 7.99
N PHE A 174 -4.41 -1.20 9.00
CA PHE A 174 -5.17 -0.01 9.39
C PHE A 174 -5.31 0.97 8.23
N VAL A 175 -4.21 1.29 7.56
CA VAL A 175 -4.23 2.16 6.37
C VAL A 175 -5.09 1.57 5.25
N ALA A 176 -4.99 0.27 4.99
CA ALA A 176 -5.80 -0.41 3.97
C ALA A 176 -7.31 -0.33 4.28
N ILE A 177 -7.69 -0.50 5.55
CA ILE A 177 -9.09 -0.37 6.01
C ILE A 177 -9.59 1.06 5.84
N VAL A 178 -8.79 2.07 6.22
CA VAL A 178 -9.16 3.48 6.05
C VAL A 178 -9.38 3.82 4.57
N CYS A 179 -8.47 3.35 3.69
CA CYS A 179 -8.63 3.50 2.24
C CYS A 179 -9.90 2.81 1.73
N LEU A 180 -10.20 1.61 2.22
CA LEU A 180 -11.38 0.85 1.83
C LEU A 180 -12.66 1.55 2.27
N ILE A 181 -12.72 2.08 3.49
CA ILE A 181 -13.85 2.89 3.98
C ILE A 181 -14.02 4.13 3.11
N GLY A 182 -12.95 4.85 2.79
CA GLY A 182 -12.97 6.01 1.90
C GLY A 182 -13.53 5.69 0.51
N LEU A 183 -13.12 4.56 -0.06
CA LEU A 183 -13.63 4.06 -1.34
C LEU A 183 -15.11 3.66 -1.25
N MET A 184 -15.54 3.02 -0.17
CA MET A 184 -16.93 2.64 0.06
C MET A 184 -17.83 3.85 0.24
N LEU A 185 -17.41 4.87 1.00
CA LEU A 185 -18.13 6.13 1.15
C LEU A 185 -18.30 6.85 -0.19
N ARG A 186 -17.25 6.85 -1.00
CA ARG A 186 -17.34 7.41 -2.36
C ARG A 186 -18.28 6.61 -3.26
N TYR A 187 -18.33 5.28 -3.11
CA TYR A 187 -19.24 4.41 -3.86
C TYR A 187 -20.70 4.62 -3.47
N SER A 188 -20.98 4.86 -2.18
CA SER A 188 -22.33 5.09 -1.65
C SER A 188 -22.94 6.44 -2.07
N GLY A 189 -22.23 7.23 -2.88
CA GLY A 189 -22.72 8.55 -3.32
C GLY A 189 -22.63 9.62 -2.24
N ILE A 190 -22.20 9.28 -1.04
CA ILE A 190 -21.86 10.23 0.01
C ILE A 190 -20.55 10.88 -0.42
N ARG A 191 -20.69 12.00 -1.15
CA ARG A 191 -19.52 12.77 -1.61
C ARG A 191 -18.92 13.49 -0.40
N PRO A 192 -17.80 13.06 0.17
CA PRO A 192 -17.10 13.82 1.21
C PRO A 192 -16.59 15.17 0.66
N MET A 193 -16.59 15.33 -0.67
CA MET A 193 -16.09 16.51 -1.37
C MET A 193 -17.03 17.72 -1.36
N ARG A 194 -18.27 17.63 -0.85
CA ARG A 194 -19.14 18.84 -0.77
C ARG A 194 -18.60 19.92 0.16
N VAL A 195 -17.70 19.55 1.07
CA VAL A 195 -17.08 20.52 2.00
C VAL A 195 -15.86 21.21 1.36
N ILE A 196 -15.15 20.55 0.46
CA ILE A 196 -13.90 21.07 -0.16
C ILE A 196 -14.19 21.85 -1.46
N GLU A 197 -15.28 21.52 -2.17
CA GLU A 197 -15.62 22.13 -3.44
C GLU A 197 -15.85 23.66 -3.38
N PRO A 198 -16.52 24.23 -2.35
CA PRO A 198 -16.67 25.68 -2.22
C PRO A 198 -15.32 26.37 -1.97
N THR A 199 -14.43 25.75 -1.19
CA THR A 199 -13.10 26.31 -0.89
C THR A 199 -12.20 26.28 -2.14
N TYR A 200 -12.23 25.19 -2.90
CA TYR A 200 -11.47 25.09 -4.15
C TYR A 200 -11.97 26.06 -5.23
N ARG A 201 -13.27 26.23 -5.35
CA ARG A 201 -13.87 27.22 -6.25
C ARG A 201 -13.55 28.66 -5.83
N ALA A 202 -13.51 28.94 -4.54
CA ALA A 202 -13.13 30.24 -4.00
C ALA A 202 -11.66 30.55 -4.29
N ILE A 203 -10.75 29.61 -4.05
CA ILE A 203 -9.32 29.74 -4.34
C ILE A 203 -9.10 29.92 -5.85
N HIS A 204 -9.78 29.16 -6.70
CA HIS A 204 -9.65 29.26 -8.17
C HIS A 204 -10.20 30.60 -8.69
N LYS A 205 -11.28 31.12 -8.10
CA LYS A 205 -11.79 32.48 -8.40
C LYS A 205 -10.80 33.56 -7.97
N PHE A 206 -10.20 33.41 -6.79
CA PHE A 206 -9.24 34.37 -6.24
C PHE A 206 -7.97 34.45 -7.11
N ILE A 207 -7.41 33.28 -7.48
CA ILE A 207 -6.24 33.19 -8.38
C ILE A 207 -6.53 33.81 -9.73
N ARG A 208 -7.70 33.52 -10.32
CA ARG A 208 -8.11 34.06 -11.61
C ARG A 208 -8.32 35.58 -11.57
N HIS A 209 -8.80 36.13 -10.47
CA HIS A 209 -8.96 37.55 -10.23
C HIS A 209 -7.61 38.26 -10.10
N ASP A 210 -6.68 37.68 -9.33
CA ASP A 210 -5.33 38.23 -9.14
C ASP A 210 -4.53 38.25 -10.47
N ILE A 211 -4.64 37.22 -11.28
CA ILE A 211 -4.02 37.16 -12.61
C ILE A 211 -4.59 38.24 -13.53
N ARG A 212 -5.91 38.47 -13.53
CA ARG A 212 -6.54 39.53 -14.32
C ARG A 212 -6.10 40.92 -13.89
N LEU A 213 -6.01 41.18 -12.58
CA LEU A 213 -5.52 42.46 -12.04
C LEU A 213 -4.06 42.71 -12.44
N ARG A 214 -3.20 41.70 -12.37
CA ARG A 214 -1.80 41.83 -12.79
C ARG A 214 -1.65 42.10 -14.28
N LEU A 215 -2.49 41.50 -15.09
CA LEU A 215 -2.51 41.75 -16.55
C LEU A 215 -3.01 43.17 -16.87
N GLN A 216 -4.01 43.68 -16.17
CA GLN A 216 -4.48 45.05 -16.33
C GLN A 216 -3.43 46.08 -15.90
N LEU A 217 -2.76 45.85 -14.77
CA LEU A 217 -1.66 46.70 -14.30
C LEU A 217 -0.45 46.75 -15.25
N ARG A 218 -0.16 45.59 -15.90
CA ARG A 218 0.89 45.58 -16.96
C ARG A 218 0.51 46.37 -18.19
N ARG A 219 -0.79 46.31 -18.61
CA ARG A 219 -1.26 47.13 -19.75
C ARG A 219 -1.23 48.62 -19.48
N LEU A 220 -1.53 49.06 -18.25
CA LEU A 220 -1.47 50.45 -17.85
C LEU A 220 -0.03 50.96 -17.81
N LYS A 221 0.95 50.12 -17.46
CA LYS A 221 2.37 50.45 -17.44
C LYS A 221 3.02 50.58 -18.84
N THR A 222 2.37 50.03 -19.89
CA THR A 222 2.89 50.08 -21.27
C THR A 222 2.28 51.24 -22.05
N ILE A 223 1.34 51.99 -21.51
CA ILE A 223 0.64 53.11 -22.17
C ILE A 223 1.04 54.47 -21.58
N GLY A 224 1.77 54.48 -20.47
CA GLY A 224 2.39 55.67 -19.88
C GLY A 224 3.91 55.61 -20.03
#